data_fdaf456d8869fd59a7f33ccf6b4516ce
#
_entry.id   fdaf456d8869fd59a7f33ccf6b4516ce
#
_cell.length_a   1.000
_cell.length_b   1.000
_cell.length_c   1.000
_cell.angle_alpha   90.00
_cell.angle_beta   90.00
_cell.angle_gamma   90.00
#
_symmetry.space_group_name_H-M   'P 1'
#
loop_
_entity.id
_entity.type
_entity.pdbx_description
1 polymer ?
#
loop_
_entity_poly.entity_id
_entity_poly.type
_entity_poly.pdbx_seq_one_letter_code
_entity_poly.pdbx_strand_id
1 'polypeptide(L)'
;MSDFNGTVRVGGFELHIKDGHGLLPKGTVLSKAGAPRKGLRSSGRNIHVKEIRNAGAYGPGAVAGRVVEALGNNVAAGLLGVAQDRPGRWVKGTDRPSEENRAKLADLDSLVGQLLAVFTPAQAALWLEGQDPFLQARPIDVFRFEGPARLIEAMKAYEQGAFA
;
A
#
# COMPACT_ATOMS: atom_id res chain seq x y z
N MET A 1 -4.71 -10.30 -26.57
CA MET A 1 -4.76 -9.66 -25.24
C MET A 1 -5.64 -8.45 -25.37
N SER A 2 -6.79 -8.47 -24.72
CA SER A 2 -7.78 -7.39 -24.86
C SER A 2 -7.41 -6.29 -23.88
N ASP A 3 -6.96 -5.15 -24.37
CA ASP A 3 -6.74 -3.96 -23.56
C ASP A 3 -8.10 -3.46 -23.04
N PHE A 4 -8.28 -3.55 -21.73
CA PHE A 4 -9.50 -3.09 -21.10
C PHE A 4 -9.51 -1.56 -21.06
N ASN A 5 -10.42 -0.98 -21.81
CA ASN A 5 -10.73 0.45 -21.76
C ASN A 5 -12.10 0.61 -21.09
N GLY A 6 -12.14 1.21 -19.92
CA GLY A 6 -13.39 1.35 -19.19
C GLY A 6 -13.28 2.28 -17.99
N THR A 7 -14.41 2.53 -17.34
CA THR A 7 -14.47 3.32 -16.11
C THR A 7 -14.71 2.36 -14.93
N VAL A 8 -13.86 2.44 -13.91
CA VAL A 8 -13.99 1.65 -12.67
C VAL A 8 -14.22 2.62 -11.52
N ARG A 9 -15.21 2.34 -10.67
CA ARG A 9 -15.43 3.09 -9.41
C ARG A 9 -14.68 2.41 -8.28
N VAL A 10 -13.77 3.16 -7.66
CA VAL A 10 -13.03 2.72 -6.47
C VAL A 10 -13.15 3.79 -5.40
N GLY A 11 -13.70 3.46 -4.23
CA GLY A 11 -13.80 4.38 -3.11
C GLY A 11 -14.56 5.68 -3.39
N GLY A 12 -15.61 5.65 -4.22
CA GLY A 12 -16.39 6.82 -4.60
C GLY A 12 -15.79 7.68 -5.73
N PHE A 13 -14.66 7.26 -6.30
CA PHE A 13 -14.01 7.92 -7.43
C PHE A 13 -14.19 7.12 -8.72
N GLU A 14 -14.43 7.82 -9.84
CA GLU A 14 -14.39 7.22 -11.18
C GLU A 14 -12.97 7.28 -11.72
N LEU A 15 -12.39 6.10 -11.98
CA LEU A 15 -11.12 5.94 -12.65
C LEU A 15 -11.37 5.58 -14.11
N HIS A 16 -10.90 6.41 -15.04
CA HIS A 16 -10.85 6.04 -16.44
C HIS A 16 -9.59 5.22 -16.71
N ILE A 17 -9.77 3.99 -17.16
CA ILE A 17 -8.67 3.12 -17.57
C ILE A 17 -8.53 3.23 -19.08
N LYS A 18 -7.35 3.65 -19.53
CA LYS A 18 -6.95 3.64 -20.93
C LYS A 18 -5.63 2.90 -21.05
N ASP A 19 -5.58 1.90 -21.93
CA ASP A 19 -4.40 1.09 -22.19
C ASP A 19 -3.79 0.46 -20.91
N GLY A 20 -4.64 0.02 -19.96
CA GLY A 20 -4.22 -0.55 -18.68
C GLY A 20 -3.72 0.48 -17.65
N HIS A 21 -3.79 1.77 -17.94
CA HIS A 21 -3.38 2.86 -17.04
C HIS A 21 -4.59 3.65 -16.52
N GLY A 22 -4.73 3.73 -15.20
CA GLY A 22 -5.77 4.57 -14.57
C GLY A 22 -5.39 6.05 -14.66
N LEU A 23 -6.22 6.86 -15.32
CA LEU A 23 -6.08 8.31 -15.40
C LEU A 23 -7.14 8.97 -14.51
N LEU A 24 -6.72 9.80 -13.57
CA LEU A 24 -7.63 10.70 -12.86
C LEU A 24 -8.01 11.86 -13.79
N PRO A 25 -9.29 12.29 -13.83
CA PRO A 25 -9.68 13.49 -14.58
C PRO A 25 -8.88 14.70 -14.09
N LYS A 26 -8.31 15.46 -15.05
CA LYS A 26 -7.67 16.75 -14.74
C LYS A 26 -8.71 17.66 -14.07
N GLY A 27 -8.47 18.03 -12.82
CA GLY A 27 -9.34 18.95 -12.09
C GLY A 27 -10.10 18.37 -10.92
N THR A 28 -9.85 17.11 -10.51
CA THR A 28 -10.43 16.55 -9.28
C THR A 28 -9.80 17.23 -8.08
N VAL A 29 -10.39 18.33 -7.63
CA VAL A 29 -10.09 18.95 -6.33
C VAL A 29 -10.72 18.04 -5.29
N LEU A 30 -9.91 17.32 -4.53
CA LEU A 30 -10.36 16.58 -3.36
C LEU A 30 -10.93 17.59 -2.36
N SER A 31 -12.27 17.61 -2.22
CA SER A 31 -12.94 18.45 -1.25
C SER A 31 -12.45 18.08 0.15
N LYS A 32 -12.03 19.09 0.91
CA LYS A 32 -11.67 19.00 2.32
C LYS A 32 -12.88 18.54 3.15
N ALA A 33 -13.03 17.25 3.31
CA ALA A 33 -13.88 16.68 4.34
C ALA A 33 -12.97 16.01 5.39
N GLY A 34 -12.77 16.71 6.49
CA GLY A 34 -11.98 16.23 7.61
C GLY A 34 -10.71 17.06 7.81
N ALA A 35 -10.72 17.94 8.83
CA ALA A 35 -9.53 18.70 9.21
C ALA A 35 -8.39 17.72 9.58
N PRO A 36 -7.17 17.91 9.05
CA PRO A 36 -6.05 17.06 9.41
C PRO A 36 -5.75 17.23 10.91
N ARG A 37 -5.72 16.13 11.65
CA ARG A 37 -5.19 16.15 13.01
C ARG A 37 -3.77 16.69 12.94
N LYS A 38 -3.50 17.77 13.69
CA LYS A 38 -2.18 18.40 13.83
C LYS A 38 -1.13 17.31 14.13
N GLY A 39 -0.20 17.11 13.22
CA GLY A 39 0.94 16.20 13.43
C GLY A 39 1.33 15.32 12.25
N LEU A 40 0.45 15.09 11.26
CA LEU A 40 0.81 14.29 10.10
C LEU A 40 1.34 15.19 8.99
N ARG A 41 2.67 15.24 8.85
CA ARG A 41 3.28 15.73 7.63
C ARG A 41 3.07 14.66 6.55
N SER A 42 2.14 14.91 5.64
CA SER A 42 2.04 14.20 4.38
C SER A 42 3.37 14.40 3.64
N SER A 43 4.22 13.37 3.61
CA SER A 43 5.30 13.37 2.65
C SER A 43 4.65 13.07 1.30
N GLY A 44 4.54 14.09 0.46
CA GLY A 44 3.92 14.00 -0.86
C GLY A 44 4.75 13.19 -1.86
N ARG A 45 5.17 12.00 -1.48
CA ARG A 45 5.84 11.04 -2.36
C ARG A 45 4.83 9.99 -2.74
N ASN A 46 4.54 9.90 -4.02
CA ASN A 46 3.69 8.86 -4.56
C ASN A 46 4.28 7.49 -4.24
N ILE A 47 3.45 6.61 -3.71
CA ILE A 47 3.79 5.21 -3.50
C ILE A 47 3.62 4.48 -4.83
N HIS A 48 4.63 3.71 -5.20
CA HIS A 48 4.56 2.78 -6.31
C HIS A 48 4.62 1.37 -5.77
N VAL A 49 3.56 0.60 -5.96
CA VAL A 49 3.55 -0.84 -5.65
C VAL A 49 3.95 -1.61 -6.89
N LYS A 50 4.80 -2.62 -6.73
CA LYS A 50 5.27 -3.48 -7.81
C LYS A 50 4.87 -4.93 -7.56
N GLU A 51 4.78 -5.71 -8.62
CA GLU A 51 4.59 -7.14 -8.53
C GLU A 51 5.78 -7.82 -7.84
N ILE A 52 5.49 -8.78 -6.95
CA ILE A 52 6.52 -9.55 -6.23
C ILE A 52 6.95 -10.73 -7.10
N ARG A 53 8.23 -10.80 -7.43
CA ARG A 53 8.79 -11.87 -8.26
C ARG A 53 9.38 -13.04 -7.47
N ASN A 54 9.75 -12.84 -6.21
CA ASN A 54 10.44 -13.82 -5.36
C ASN A 54 9.60 -14.27 -4.15
N ALA A 55 8.43 -14.87 -4.40
CA ALA A 55 7.50 -15.27 -3.34
C ALA A 55 7.95 -16.49 -2.49
N GLY A 56 8.99 -17.22 -2.89
CA GLY A 56 9.31 -18.54 -2.33
C GLY A 56 10.41 -18.61 -1.27
N ALA A 57 11.06 -17.53 -0.90
CA ALA A 57 12.15 -17.55 0.06
C ALA A 57 11.67 -17.23 1.49
N TYR A 58 12.28 -17.85 2.49
CA TYR A 58 11.95 -17.72 3.90
C TYR A 58 13.06 -16.98 4.67
N GLY A 59 12.69 -16.36 5.78
CA GLY A 59 13.61 -15.65 6.67
C GLY A 59 13.45 -14.12 6.59
N PRO A 60 13.96 -13.38 7.62
CA PRO A 60 13.73 -11.94 7.75
C PRO A 60 14.27 -11.12 6.59
N GLY A 61 15.40 -11.52 6.01
CA GLY A 61 15.98 -10.85 4.83
C GLY A 61 15.15 -11.07 3.57
N ALA A 62 14.57 -12.26 3.38
CA ALA A 62 13.70 -12.58 2.26
C ALA A 62 12.36 -11.84 2.37
N VAL A 63 11.79 -11.76 3.57
CA VAL A 63 10.57 -10.96 3.85
C VAL A 63 10.84 -9.50 3.56
N ALA A 64 11.94 -8.94 4.08
CA ALA A 64 12.34 -7.57 3.77
C ALA A 64 12.54 -7.35 2.26
N GLY A 65 13.10 -8.35 1.56
CA GLY A 65 13.29 -8.33 0.10
C GLY A 65 11.98 -8.16 -0.65
N ARG A 66 10.96 -8.96 -0.34
CA ARG A 66 9.62 -8.87 -0.96
C ARG A 66 8.96 -7.51 -0.72
N VAL A 67 9.00 -7.04 0.54
CA VAL A 67 8.43 -5.74 0.90
C VAL A 67 9.14 -4.59 0.17
N VAL A 68 10.48 -4.63 0.13
CA VAL A 68 11.28 -3.61 -0.59
C VAL A 68 11.07 -3.69 -2.10
N GLU A 69 10.92 -4.89 -2.66
CA GLU A 69 10.61 -5.08 -4.09
C GLU A 69 9.25 -4.48 -4.44
N ALA A 70 8.24 -4.72 -3.61
CA ALA A 70 6.88 -4.25 -3.84
C ALA A 70 6.73 -2.74 -3.65
N LEU A 71 7.17 -2.20 -2.51
CA LEU A 71 6.90 -0.84 -2.08
C LEU A 71 8.08 0.13 -2.28
N GLY A 72 9.27 -0.40 -2.50
CA GLY A 72 10.50 0.38 -2.46
C GLY A 72 11.03 0.60 -1.04
N ASN A 73 12.35 0.82 -0.95
CA ASN A 73 13.05 0.89 0.34
C ASN A 73 12.56 2.03 1.24
N ASN A 74 12.32 3.21 0.66
CA ASN A 74 11.93 4.40 1.43
C ASN A 74 10.51 4.29 2.00
N VAL A 75 9.57 3.72 1.23
CA VAL A 75 8.19 3.49 1.69
C VAL A 75 8.18 2.44 2.78
N ALA A 76 8.87 1.33 2.58
CA ALA A 76 9.01 0.28 3.59
C ALA A 76 9.61 0.82 4.89
N ALA A 77 10.69 1.60 4.82
CA ALA A 77 11.30 2.23 6.00
C ALA A 77 10.33 3.18 6.73
N GLY A 78 9.59 3.99 5.97
CA GLY A 78 8.59 4.90 6.52
C GLY A 78 7.44 4.19 7.24
N LEU A 79 6.94 3.09 6.66
CA LEU A 79 5.88 2.27 7.26
C LEU A 79 6.36 1.52 8.51
N LEU A 80 7.60 1.05 8.50
CA LEU A 80 8.21 0.35 9.64
C LEU A 80 8.70 1.29 10.75
N GLY A 81 8.78 2.60 10.47
CA GLY A 81 9.29 3.59 11.43
C GLY A 81 10.78 3.46 11.69
N VAL A 82 11.57 3.04 10.70
CA VAL A 82 13.01 2.85 10.80
C VAL A 82 13.79 3.79 9.87
N ALA A 83 15.12 3.88 10.07
CA ALA A 83 15.98 4.64 9.17
C ALA A 83 15.91 4.11 7.72
N GLN A 84 15.98 5.02 6.74
CA GLN A 84 15.73 4.72 5.33
C GLN A 84 16.61 3.63 4.74
N ASP A 85 17.82 3.44 5.23
CA ASP A 85 18.77 2.44 4.76
C ASP A 85 18.57 1.04 5.38
N ARG A 86 17.83 0.94 6.50
CA ARG A 86 17.70 -0.31 7.26
C ARG A 86 17.05 -1.44 6.49
N PRO A 87 15.90 -1.27 5.80
CA PRO A 87 15.32 -2.37 5.05
C PRO A 87 16.28 -2.96 4.01
N GLY A 88 17.02 -2.08 3.30
CA GLY A 88 18.01 -2.51 2.33
C GLY A 88 19.19 -3.27 2.96
N ARG A 89 19.59 -2.94 4.20
CA ARG A 89 20.62 -3.68 4.93
C ARG A 89 20.13 -5.07 5.38
N TRP A 90 18.87 -5.18 5.76
CA TRP A 90 18.25 -6.48 6.08
C TRP A 90 18.20 -7.41 4.87
N VAL A 91 17.85 -6.85 3.69
CA VAL A 91 17.89 -7.60 2.42
C VAL A 91 19.28 -8.12 2.12
N LYS A 92 20.32 -7.29 2.34
CA LYS A 92 21.72 -7.66 2.12
C LYS A 92 22.31 -8.56 3.22
N GLY A 93 21.60 -8.73 4.33
CA GLY A 93 22.09 -9.49 5.48
C GLY A 93 23.20 -8.79 6.29
N THR A 94 23.44 -7.50 6.04
CA THR A 94 24.45 -6.69 6.77
C THR A 94 23.91 -6.12 8.09
N ASP A 95 22.61 -6.18 8.30
CA ASP A 95 21.90 -5.87 9.56
C ASP A 95 20.78 -6.89 9.76
N ARG A 96 20.29 -7.01 10.98
CA ARG A 96 19.18 -7.89 11.33
C ARG A 96 18.04 -7.08 11.95
N PRO A 97 16.79 -7.30 11.53
CA PRO A 97 15.66 -6.66 12.19
C PRO A 97 15.50 -7.21 13.62
N SER A 98 15.14 -6.31 14.54
CA SER A 98 14.71 -6.69 15.89
C SER A 98 13.45 -7.56 15.84
N GLU A 99 13.08 -8.19 16.95
CA GLU A 99 11.85 -8.98 17.08
C GLU A 99 10.62 -8.17 16.65
N GLU A 100 10.49 -6.94 17.16
CA GLU A 100 9.42 -6.01 16.81
C GLU A 100 9.40 -5.70 15.31
N ASN A 101 10.55 -5.42 14.72
CA ASN A 101 10.63 -5.13 13.29
C ASN A 101 10.38 -6.37 12.43
N ARG A 102 10.67 -7.57 12.93
CA ARG A 102 10.30 -8.82 12.24
C ARG A 102 8.79 -9.01 12.20
N ALA A 103 8.11 -8.74 13.31
CA ALA A 103 6.65 -8.79 13.36
C ALA A 103 6.03 -7.78 12.39
N LYS A 104 6.46 -6.52 12.43
CA LYS A 104 5.99 -5.48 11.50
C LYS A 104 6.28 -5.81 10.03
N LEU A 105 7.43 -6.40 9.75
CA LEU A 105 7.77 -6.87 8.39
C LEU A 105 6.83 -7.98 7.93
N ALA A 106 6.50 -8.94 8.80
CA ALA A 106 5.58 -10.02 8.47
C ALA A 106 4.16 -9.48 8.19
N ASP A 107 3.70 -8.52 8.99
CA ASP A 107 2.42 -7.85 8.79
C ASP A 107 2.39 -7.09 7.46
N LEU A 108 3.47 -6.39 7.14
CA LEU A 108 3.58 -5.62 5.90
C LEU A 108 3.68 -6.52 4.67
N ASP A 109 4.40 -7.63 4.76
CA ASP A 109 4.50 -8.64 3.70
C ASP A 109 3.12 -9.28 3.43
N SER A 110 2.39 -9.63 4.49
CA SER A 110 1.03 -10.15 4.40
C SER A 110 0.08 -9.14 3.75
N LEU A 111 0.13 -7.87 4.17
CA LEU A 111 -0.68 -6.81 3.58
C LEU A 111 -0.39 -6.63 2.09
N VAL A 112 0.88 -6.59 1.70
CA VAL A 112 1.29 -6.46 0.29
C VAL A 112 0.79 -7.66 -0.52
N GLY A 113 0.90 -8.88 0.02
CA GLY A 113 0.38 -10.08 -0.63
C GLY A 113 -1.13 -10.00 -0.88
N GLN A 114 -1.90 -9.54 0.10
CA GLN A 114 -3.35 -9.38 -0.02
C GLN A 114 -3.72 -8.24 -0.98
N LEU A 115 -3.03 -7.11 -0.92
CA LEU A 115 -3.23 -6.01 -1.87
C LEU A 115 -3.07 -6.48 -3.30
N LEU A 116 -2.02 -7.22 -3.59
CA LEU A 116 -1.73 -7.72 -4.94
C LEU A 116 -2.64 -8.88 -5.39
N ALA A 117 -3.36 -9.52 -4.47
CA ALA A 117 -4.38 -10.49 -4.79
C ALA A 117 -5.70 -9.83 -5.26
N VAL A 118 -5.99 -8.62 -4.78
CA VAL A 118 -7.24 -7.87 -5.07
C VAL A 118 -7.03 -6.78 -6.11
N PHE A 119 -5.88 -6.10 -6.06
CA PHE A 119 -5.57 -4.94 -6.87
C PHE A 119 -4.37 -5.18 -7.78
N THR A 120 -4.36 -4.53 -8.92
CA THR A 120 -3.11 -4.34 -9.66
C THR A 120 -2.14 -3.47 -8.85
N PRO A 121 -0.82 -3.52 -9.08
CA PRO A 121 0.13 -2.67 -8.35
C PRO A 121 -0.21 -1.17 -8.39
N ALA A 122 -0.69 -0.67 -9.53
CA ALA A 122 -1.11 0.72 -9.66
C ALA A 122 -2.35 1.06 -8.82
N GLN A 123 -3.35 0.16 -8.81
CA GLN A 123 -4.55 0.30 -7.99
C GLN A 123 -4.21 0.22 -6.49
N ALA A 124 -3.32 -0.69 -6.09
CA ALA A 124 -2.87 -0.81 -4.71
C ALA A 124 -2.18 0.47 -4.22
N ALA A 125 -1.34 1.09 -5.05
CA ALA A 125 -0.71 2.37 -4.75
C ALA A 125 -1.74 3.48 -4.54
N LEU A 126 -2.69 3.61 -5.46
CA LEU A 126 -3.76 4.60 -5.38
C LEU A 126 -4.65 4.39 -4.14
N TRP A 127 -4.98 3.13 -3.83
CA TRP A 127 -5.77 2.81 -2.66
C TRP A 127 -5.04 3.15 -1.36
N LEU A 128 -3.76 2.81 -1.26
CA LEU A 128 -2.95 3.12 -0.07
C LEU A 128 -2.87 4.62 0.23
N GLU A 129 -2.80 5.46 -0.80
CA GLU A 129 -2.70 6.92 -0.68
C GLU A 129 -4.06 7.62 -0.64
N GLY A 130 -5.09 6.99 -1.19
CA GLY A 130 -6.45 7.54 -1.29
C GLY A 130 -7.18 7.54 0.05
N GLN A 131 -8.26 8.33 0.13
CA GLN A 131 -9.18 8.30 1.26
C GLN A 131 -10.11 7.10 1.10
N ASP A 132 -10.06 6.16 2.04
CA ASP A 132 -10.94 5.00 2.04
C ASP A 132 -12.22 5.27 2.85
N PRO A 133 -13.42 5.07 2.28
CA PRO A 133 -14.69 5.34 2.96
C PRO A 133 -14.95 4.44 4.17
N PHE A 134 -14.51 3.18 4.13
CA PHE A 134 -14.66 2.25 5.24
C PHE A 134 -13.73 2.61 6.39
N LEU A 135 -12.48 2.94 6.08
CA LEU A 135 -11.47 3.33 7.06
C LEU A 135 -11.65 4.78 7.54
N GLN A 136 -12.33 5.63 6.77
CA GLN A 136 -12.44 7.08 6.95
C GLN A 136 -11.08 7.79 7.04
N ALA A 137 -10.05 7.17 6.49
CA ALA A 137 -8.68 7.62 6.52
C ALA A 137 -7.92 7.04 5.31
N ARG A 138 -6.69 7.48 5.10
CA ARG A 138 -5.82 6.84 4.12
C ARG A 138 -5.32 5.52 4.69
N PRO A 139 -5.42 4.41 3.95
CA PRO A 139 -4.96 3.10 4.42
C PRO A 139 -3.53 3.09 4.92
N ILE A 140 -2.63 3.83 4.26
CA ILE A 140 -1.23 3.95 4.69
C ILE A 140 -1.08 4.56 6.10
N ASP A 141 -1.92 5.52 6.45
CA ASP A 141 -1.89 6.13 7.78
C ASP A 141 -2.47 5.18 8.83
N VAL A 142 -3.56 4.48 8.50
CA VAL A 142 -4.14 3.44 9.39
C VAL A 142 -3.11 2.34 9.66
N PHE A 143 -2.41 1.86 8.63
CA PHE A 143 -1.35 0.86 8.82
C PHE A 143 -0.26 1.35 9.79
N ARG A 144 0.19 2.57 9.65
CA ARG A 144 1.26 3.14 10.47
C ARG A 144 0.89 3.27 11.94
N PHE A 145 -0.36 3.57 12.25
CA PHE A 145 -0.81 3.90 13.61
C PHE A 145 -1.57 2.77 14.30
N GLU A 146 -2.27 1.93 13.53
CA GLU A 146 -3.17 0.89 14.05
C GLU A 146 -2.76 -0.52 13.60
N GLY A 147 -1.83 -0.63 12.66
CA GLY A 147 -1.42 -1.90 12.09
C GLY A 147 -2.35 -2.41 10.97
N PRO A 148 -2.17 -3.69 10.54
CA PRO A 148 -2.81 -4.20 9.32
C PRO A 148 -4.28 -4.62 9.49
N ALA A 149 -4.77 -4.87 10.71
CA ALA A 149 -6.05 -5.54 10.94
C ALA A 149 -7.22 -4.85 10.24
N ARG A 150 -7.37 -3.54 10.42
CA ARG A 150 -8.45 -2.77 9.78
C ARG A 150 -8.34 -2.71 8.26
N LEU A 151 -7.13 -2.71 7.74
CA LEU A 151 -6.90 -2.73 6.29
C LEU A 151 -7.37 -4.07 5.71
N ILE A 152 -7.07 -5.17 6.40
CA ILE A 152 -7.49 -6.52 5.99
C ILE A 152 -9.03 -6.61 5.99
N GLU A 153 -9.70 -6.01 6.97
CA GLU A 153 -11.16 -5.95 7.00
C GLU A 153 -11.72 -5.13 5.84
N ALA A 154 -11.14 -3.95 5.56
CA ALA A 154 -11.52 -3.13 4.42
C ALA A 154 -11.36 -3.90 3.10
N MET A 155 -10.25 -4.59 2.90
CA MET A 155 -9.99 -5.38 1.69
C MET A 155 -10.99 -6.53 1.53
N LYS A 156 -11.34 -7.24 2.61
CA LYS A 156 -12.37 -8.27 2.59
C LYS A 156 -13.73 -7.70 2.19
N ALA A 157 -14.06 -6.50 2.65
CA ALA A 157 -15.30 -5.83 2.25
C ALA A 157 -15.31 -5.51 0.75
N TYR A 158 -14.18 -5.12 0.16
CA TYR A 158 -14.05 -4.96 -1.29
C TYR A 158 -14.22 -6.28 -2.05
N GLU A 159 -13.58 -7.36 -1.60
CA GLU A 159 -13.73 -8.69 -2.19
C GLU A 159 -15.18 -9.17 -2.18
N GLN A 160 -15.93 -8.85 -1.14
CA GLN A 160 -17.35 -9.24 -1.00
C GLN A 160 -18.32 -8.31 -1.75
N GLY A 161 -17.81 -7.30 -2.47
CA GLY A 161 -18.64 -6.38 -3.22
C GLY A 161 -19.46 -5.41 -2.35
N ALA A 162 -19.07 -5.19 -1.10
CA ALA A 162 -19.80 -4.33 -0.17
C ALA A 162 -19.91 -2.86 -0.63
N PHE A 163 -19.20 -2.50 -1.70
CA PHE A 163 -19.16 -1.15 -2.29
C PHE A 163 -19.52 -1.15 -3.80
N ALA A 164 -20.14 -2.20 -4.30
CA ALA A 164 -20.63 -2.30 -5.67
C ALA A 164 -22.01 -1.63 -5.82
#